data_dd873a74b50b5296530a78ef1650bc25
#
_entry.id   dd873a74b50b5296530a78ef1650bc25
#
_cell.length_a   1.000
_cell.length_b   1.000
_cell.length_c   1.000
_cell.angle_alpha   90.00
_cell.angle_beta   90.00
_cell.angle_gamma   90.00
#
_symmetry.space_group_name_H-M   'P 1'
#
loop_
_entity.id
_entity.type
_entity.pdbx_description
1 polymer ?
#
loop_
_entity_poly.entity_id
_entity_poly.type
_entity_poly.pdbx_seq_one_letter_code
_entity_poly.pdbx_strand_id
1 'polypeptide(L)'
;MENCENTFDDLIINQKLSDDEWFSALMQIIMILISYQKMFSFTHNDLHTNNIMYIPTNKKFIFYTYKKKTYKVPTFGKIYKLIDFGRAIYKFNGKVFCSDSFQTGGDAATQYNTEPYFNDKKPRLEPNFSFDLCRLACSIFDYVVDDFDMIKNLTSSQNTCSPLVKLIVEWCIDDNGINMLYKNNGVERYPDFKLYKMIARYVHKHTPHSQLERKEFNKYLVTNKAIPKNEFIINIDELPVYT
;
A
#
# COMPACT_ATOMS: atom_id res chain seq x y z
N MET A 1 -1.56 8.58 -22.20
CA MET A 1 -1.14 7.84 -20.99
C MET A 1 0.19 7.15 -21.28
N GLU A 2 1.06 7.06 -20.31
CA GLU A 2 2.30 6.29 -20.44
C GLU A 2 1.97 4.80 -20.62
N ASN A 3 2.68 4.13 -21.54
CA ASN A 3 2.46 2.70 -21.76
C ASN A 3 3.26 1.91 -20.73
N CYS A 4 2.58 1.18 -19.86
CA CYS A 4 3.22 0.30 -18.89
C CYS A 4 3.49 -1.07 -19.51
N GLU A 5 4.53 -1.77 -19.05
CA GLU A 5 4.91 -3.06 -19.60
C GLU A 5 3.97 -4.17 -19.14
N ASN A 6 3.79 -4.29 -17.82
CA ASN A 6 2.95 -5.33 -17.24
C ASN A 6 2.51 -5.00 -15.81
N THR A 7 1.63 -5.81 -15.22
CA THR A 7 1.19 -5.68 -13.84
C THR A 7 2.20 -6.26 -12.86
N PHE A 8 2.11 -5.84 -11.60
CA PHE A 8 2.89 -6.43 -10.51
C PHE A 8 2.45 -7.87 -10.22
N ASP A 9 1.18 -8.17 -10.43
CA ASP A 9 0.61 -9.50 -10.33
C ASP A 9 1.29 -10.48 -11.30
N ASP A 10 1.31 -10.13 -12.59
CA ASP A 10 1.97 -10.93 -13.63
C ASP A 10 3.49 -11.09 -13.35
N LEU A 11 4.13 -10.04 -12.84
CA LEU A 11 5.53 -10.10 -12.44
C LEU A 11 5.76 -11.14 -11.31
N ILE A 12 4.91 -11.16 -10.28
CA ILE A 12 5.00 -12.09 -9.16
C ILE A 12 4.78 -13.54 -9.62
N ILE A 13 3.81 -13.75 -10.50
CA ILE A 13 3.48 -15.09 -11.01
C ILE A 13 4.61 -15.65 -11.88
N ASN A 14 5.17 -14.83 -12.76
CA ASN A 14 6.12 -15.29 -13.79
C ASN A 14 7.60 -15.19 -13.38
N GLN A 15 7.93 -14.49 -12.29
CA GLN A 15 9.30 -14.28 -11.85
C GLN A 15 9.45 -14.52 -10.35
N LYS A 16 10.49 -15.25 -9.97
CA LYS A 16 10.86 -15.37 -8.56
C LYS A 16 11.65 -14.11 -8.15
N LEU A 17 10.97 -13.17 -7.52
CA LEU A 17 11.60 -11.97 -6.99
C LEU A 17 12.44 -12.28 -5.75
N SER A 18 13.62 -11.70 -5.66
CA SER A 18 14.43 -11.68 -4.43
C SER A 18 13.78 -10.77 -3.38
N ASP A 19 14.13 -10.96 -2.10
CA ASP A 19 13.67 -10.09 -1.01
C ASP A 19 13.99 -8.61 -1.29
N ASP A 20 15.16 -8.31 -1.87
CA ASP A 20 15.55 -6.94 -2.20
C ASP A 20 14.69 -6.33 -3.32
N GLU A 21 14.28 -7.12 -4.33
CA GLU A 21 13.34 -6.67 -5.36
C GLU A 21 11.94 -6.42 -4.77
N TRP A 22 11.45 -7.30 -3.90
CA TRP A 22 10.21 -7.11 -3.17
C TRP A 22 10.21 -5.82 -2.35
N PHE A 23 11.22 -5.64 -1.49
CA PHE A 23 11.30 -4.44 -0.65
C PHE A 23 11.51 -3.16 -1.46
N SER A 24 12.20 -3.23 -2.60
CA SER A 24 12.29 -2.11 -3.53
C SER A 24 10.93 -1.74 -4.13
N ALA A 25 10.17 -2.72 -4.62
CA ALA A 25 8.83 -2.50 -5.17
C ALA A 25 7.90 -1.89 -4.10
N LEU A 26 7.83 -2.49 -2.92
CA LEU A 26 7.02 -2.00 -1.81
C LEU A 26 7.43 -0.60 -1.36
N MET A 27 8.75 -0.29 -1.34
CA MET A 27 9.24 1.05 -1.01
C MET A 27 8.79 2.10 -2.02
N GLN A 28 8.83 1.79 -3.32
CA GLN A 28 8.33 2.70 -4.36
C GLN A 28 6.82 2.95 -4.19
N ILE A 29 6.03 1.90 -3.93
CA ILE A 29 4.58 1.99 -3.70
C ILE A 29 4.30 2.84 -2.46
N ILE A 30 5.01 2.63 -1.35
CA ILE A 30 4.91 3.44 -0.13
C ILE A 30 5.17 4.92 -0.44
N MET A 31 6.21 5.24 -1.20
CA MET A 31 6.53 6.63 -1.55
C MET A 31 5.47 7.27 -2.46
N ILE A 32 4.87 6.51 -3.37
CA ILE A 32 3.74 7.00 -4.20
C ILE A 32 2.53 7.30 -3.30
N LEU A 33 2.17 6.38 -2.40
CA LEU A 33 1.05 6.60 -1.48
C LEU A 33 1.27 7.80 -0.57
N ILE A 34 2.48 7.96 0.01
CA ILE A 34 2.84 9.14 0.81
C ILE A 34 2.67 10.43 -0.01
N SER A 35 3.11 10.44 -1.27
CA SER A 35 2.99 11.59 -2.16
C SER A 35 1.52 11.96 -2.38
N TYR A 36 0.68 11.01 -2.72
CA TYR A 36 -0.74 11.23 -2.98
C TYR A 36 -1.52 11.59 -1.70
N GLN A 37 -1.20 10.95 -0.58
CA GLN A 37 -1.79 11.29 0.72
C GLN A 37 -1.45 12.72 1.12
N LYS A 38 -0.21 13.17 0.91
CA LYS A 38 0.20 14.55 1.16
C LYS A 38 -0.51 15.54 0.25
N MET A 39 -0.55 15.26 -1.06
CA MET A 39 -1.10 16.20 -2.05
C MET A 39 -2.61 16.30 -1.97
N PHE A 40 -3.32 15.20 -1.73
CA PHE A 40 -4.75 15.08 -1.97
C PHE A 40 -5.54 14.42 -0.82
N SER A 41 -4.93 14.11 0.33
CA SER A 41 -5.55 13.23 1.34
C SER A 41 -6.12 11.95 0.72
N PHE A 42 -5.39 11.38 -0.20
CA PHE A 42 -5.82 10.33 -1.13
C PHE A 42 -5.86 8.95 -0.46
N THR A 43 -6.87 8.16 -0.79
CA THR A 43 -6.92 6.71 -0.60
C THR A 43 -7.34 6.05 -1.92
N HIS A 44 -6.63 4.99 -2.30
CA HIS A 44 -6.92 4.26 -3.54
C HIS A 44 -8.19 3.43 -3.43
N ASN A 45 -8.39 2.82 -2.27
CA ASN A 45 -9.52 1.96 -1.89
C ASN A 45 -9.70 0.66 -2.70
N ASP A 46 -8.84 0.40 -3.66
CA ASP A 46 -8.79 -0.85 -4.42
C ASP A 46 -7.36 -1.23 -4.82
N LEU A 47 -6.39 -0.99 -3.92
CA LEU A 47 -4.99 -1.29 -4.20
C LEU A 47 -4.72 -2.79 -4.06
N HIS A 48 -4.51 -3.46 -5.18
CA HIS A 48 -4.09 -4.85 -5.28
C HIS A 48 -3.03 -5.01 -6.39
N THR A 49 -2.42 -6.18 -6.51
CA THR A 49 -1.28 -6.42 -7.40
C THR A 49 -1.56 -6.12 -8.87
N ASN A 50 -2.80 -6.29 -9.33
CA ASN A 50 -3.22 -5.93 -10.70
C ASN A 50 -3.39 -4.43 -10.93
N ASN A 51 -3.57 -3.62 -9.88
CA ASN A 51 -3.67 -2.16 -9.96
C ASN A 51 -2.31 -1.47 -9.75
N ILE A 52 -1.24 -2.23 -9.80
CA ILE A 52 0.14 -1.77 -9.82
C ILE A 52 0.77 -2.27 -11.12
N MET A 53 1.28 -1.36 -11.91
CA MET A 53 2.04 -1.67 -13.13
C MET A 53 3.47 -1.15 -13.02
N TYR A 54 4.32 -1.51 -13.95
CA TYR A 54 5.68 -0.96 -14.02
C TYR A 54 6.07 -0.59 -15.45
N ILE A 55 7.03 0.32 -15.53
CA ILE A 55 7.76 0.66 -16.75
C ILE A 55 9.23 0.26 -16.60
N PRO A 56 9.90 -0.19 -17.68
CA PRO A 56 11.32 -0.50 -17.64
C PRO A 56 12.14 0.78 -17.48
N THR A 57 13.31 0.65 -16.84
CA THR A 57 14.23 1.77 -16.68
C THR A 57 15.69 1.32 -16.64
N ASN A 58 16.57 2.15 -17.19
CA ASN A 58 18.04 2.00 -17.06
C ASN A 58 18.59 2.68 -15.81
N LYS A 59 17.77 3.44 -15.07
CA LYS A 59 18.20 4.06 -13.82
C LYS A 59 18.40 2.97 -12.76
N LYS A 60 19.58 2.96 -12.13
CA LYS A 60 19.87 2.00 -11.05
C LYS A 60 19.12 2.33 -9.75
N PHE A 61 18.84 3.61 -9.50
CA PHE A 61 18.22 4.09 -8.27
C PHE A 61 17.19 5.19 -8.56
N ILE A 62 16.18 5.28 -7.67
CA ILE A 62 15.32 6.45 -7.52
C ILE A 62 15.62 7.07 -6.16
N PHE A 63 15.68 8.40 -6.12
CA PHE A 63 15.87 9.13 -4.87
C PHE A 63 14.58 9.83 -4.46
N TYR A 64 14.23 9.71 -3.18
CA TYR A 64 13.08 10.39 -2.59
C TYR A 64 13.54 11.21 -1.39
N THR A 65 13.02 12.43 -1.23
CA THR A 65 13.15 13.21 0.00
C THR A 65 11.79 13.30 0.68
N TYR A 66 11.72 12.89 1.95
CA TYR A 66 10.55 12.99 2.79
C TYR A 66 10.93 13.25 4.25
N LYS A 67 10.30 14.27 4.87
CA LYS A 67 10.63 14.76 6.24
C LYS A 67 12.14 15.04 6.39
N LYS A 68 12.72 15.71 5.40
CA LYS A 68 14.16 16.07 5.32
C LYS A 68 15.11 14.87 5.31
N LYS A 69 14.60 13.67 5.15
CA LYS A 69 15.38 12.42 5.01
C LYS A 69 15.40 12.02 3.53
N THR A 70 16.54 11.55 3.04
CA THR A 70 16.66 11.06 1.67
C THR A 70 16.82 9.56 1.63
N TYR A 71 16.06 8.94 0.75
CA TYR A 71 16.04 7.50 0.52
C TYR A 71 16.56 7.20 -0.89
N LYS A 72 17.52 6.28 -1.00
CA LYS A 72 18.06 5.75 -2.24
C LYS A 72 17.51 4.35 -2.48
N VAL A 73 16.56 4.24 -3.38
CA VAL A 73 15.82 2.99 -3.64
C VAL A 73 16.33 2.38 -4.94
N PRO A 74 16.86 1.14 -4.95
CA PRO A 74 17.26 0.47 -6.18
C PRO A 74 16.03 0.19 -7.03
N THR A 75 16.15 0.29 -8.36
CA THR A 75 15.00 0.06 -9.26
C THR A 75 14.86 -1.38 -9.71
N PHE A 76 15.94 -2.12 -9.73
CA PHE A 76 16.00 -3.44 -10.39
C PHE A 76 15.40 -3.42 -11.80
N GLY A 77 15.61 -2.30 -12.51
CA GLY A 77 15.12 -2.09 -13.87
C GLY A 77 13.63 -1.73 -14.00
N LYS A 78 12.93 -1.45 -12.90
CA LYS A 78 11.48 -1.20 -12.88
C LYS A 78 11.12 0.06 -12.09
N ILE A 79 10.21 0.89 -12.64
CA ILE A 79 9.55 1.99 -11.93
C ILE A 79 8.08 1.66 -11.83
N TYR A 80 7.57 1.52 -10.62
CA TYR A 80 6.17 1.15 -10.38
C TYR A 80 5.23 2.35 -10.49
N LYS A 81 4.00 2.08 -10.91
CA LYS A 81 2.92 3.04 -11.11
C LYS A 81 1.63 2.47 -10.52
N LEU A 82 0.82 3.31 -9.90
CA LEU A 82 -0.54 2.96 -9.52
C LEU A 82 -1.48 3.32 -10.67
N ILE A 83 -2.45 2.46 -10.92
CA ILE A 83 -3.47 2.62 -11.94
C ILE A 83 -4.86 2.34 -11.34
N ASP A 84 -5.91 2.60 -12.12
CA ASP A 84 -7.30 2.36 -11.76
C ASP A 84 -7.76 3.09 -10.49
N PHE A 85 -7.90 4.39 -10.62
CA PHE A 85 -8.41 5.27 -9.55
C PHE A 85 -9.95 5.29 -9.46
N GLY A 86 -10.64 4.32 -10.06
CA GLY A 86 -12.10 4.24 -10.10
C GLY A 86 -12.78 4.18 -8.72
N ARG A 87 -12.04 3.76 -7.67
CA ARG A 87 -12.51 3.78 -6.26
C ARG A 87 -11.74 4.75 -5.38
N ALA A 88 -10.94 5.62 -5.96
CA ALA A 88 -10.19 6.57 -5.16
C ALA A 88 -11.11 7.60 -4.48
N ILE A 89 -10.75 7.94 -3.24
CA ILE A 89 -11.32 9.09 -2.52
C ILE A 89 -10.18 10.06 -2.26
N TYR A 90 -10.39 11.32 -2.64
CA TYR A 90 -9.38 12.37 -2.50
C TYR A 90 -9.99 13.74 -2.32
N LYS A 91 -9.18 14.68 -1.86
CA LYS A 91 -9.56 16.08 -1.71
C LYS A 91 -8.86 16.95 -2.74
N PHE A 92 -9.57 17.89 -3.32
CA PHE A 92 -9.02 18.90 -4.20
C PHE A 92 -9.77 20.22 -4.03
N ASN A 93 -9.05 21.31 -3.72
CA ASN A 93 -9.60 22.64 -3.47
C ASN A 93 -10.78 22.62 -2.47
N GLY A 94 -10.59 21.95 -1.34
CA GLY A 94 -11.58 21.85 -0.26
C GLY A 94 -12.78 20.93 -0.54
N LYS A 95 -12.83 20.29 -1.69
CA LYS A 95 -13.91 19.37 -2.05
C LYS A 95 -13.44 17.91 -1.99
N VAL A 96 -14.33 17.02 -1.52
CA VAL A 96 -14.11 15.57 -1.57
C VAL A 96 -14.61 15.04 -2.91
N PHE A 97 -13.77 14.23 -3.56
CA PHE A 97 -14.09 13.52 -4.79
C PHE A 97 -14.06 12.02 -4.53
N CYS A 98 -15.08 11.32 -4.96
CA CYS A 98 -15.13 9.85 -5.01
C CYS A 98 -16.10 9.41 -6.11
N SER A 99 -16.01 8.15 -6.50
CA SER A 99 -16.89 7.59 -7.51
C SER A 99 -18.30 7.31 -6.95
N ASP A 100 -19.25 7.16 -7.85
CA ASP A 100 -20.64 6.76 -7.53
C ASP A 100 -20.75 5.32 -7.01
N SER A 101 -19.69 4.52 -7.11
CA SER A 101 -19.65 3.18 -6.49
C SER A 101 -19.89 3.22 -4.97
N PHE A 102 -19.61 4.34 -4.31
CA PHE A 102 -19.86 4.52 -2.87
C PHE A 102 -21.28 4.98 -2.51
N GLN A 103 -22.09 5.38 -3.49
CA GLN A 103 -23.48 5.79 -3.26
C GLN A 103 -24.36 4.61 -2.82
N THR A 104 -25.56 4.90 -2.34
CA THR A 104 -26.54 3.87 -1.99
C THR A 104 -26.89 3.02 -3.21
N GLY A 105 -26.68 1.70 -3.10
CA GLY A 105 -26.87 0.75 -4.20
C GLY A 105 -25.64 0.54 -5.09
N GLY A 106 -24.56 1.30 -4.92
CA GLY A 106 -23.31 1.08 -5.63
C GLY A 106 -22.50 -0.09 -5.04
N ASP A 107 -21.53 -0.60 -5.80
CA ASP A 107 -20.72 -1.77 -5.45
C ASP A 107 -19.95 -1.60 -4.14
N ALA A 108 -19.44 -0.38 -3.89
CA ALA A 108 -18.71 -0.03 -2.68
C ALA A 108 -19.60 0.61 -1.59
N ALA A 109 -20.93 0.55 -1.75
CA ALA A 109 -21.87 1.08 -0.77
C ALA A 109 -21.58 0.53 0.64
N THR A 110 -21.63 1.41 1.64
CA THR A 110 -21.36 1.06 3.05
C THR A 110 -19.92 0.71 3.42
N GLN A 111 -18.95 0.84 2.51
CA GLN A 111 -17.54 0.76 2.88
C GLN A 111 -17.17 1.91 3.81
N TYR A 112 -17.58 3.13 3.44
CA TYR A 112 -17.45 4.34 4.21
C TYR A 112 -18.81 5.00 4.51
N ASN A 113 -18.81 5.97 5.38
CA ASN A 113 -19.95 6.87 5.61
C ASN A 113 -19.42 8.31 5.74
N THR A 114 -19.14 8.91 4.60
CA THR A 114 -18.53 10.24 4.44
C THR A 114 -19.09 10.96 3.21
N GLU A 115 -18.78 12.24 3.07
CA GLU A 115 -19.17 13.02 1.88
C GLU A 115 -18.57 12.42 0.59
N PRO A 116 -19.26 12.56 -0.55
CA PRO A 116 -20.57 13.22 -0.73
C PRO A 116 -21.77 12.33 -0.40
N TYR A 117 -21.59 11.09 0.01
CA TYR A 117 -22.67 10.11 0.27
C TYR A 117 -22.90 9.87 1.76
N PHE A 118 -22.70 10.91 2.58
CA PHE A 118 -22.87 10.82 4.03
C PHE A 118 -24.34 10.59 4.42
N ASN A 119 -24.55 9.64 5.33
CA ASN A 119 -25.85 9.31 5.94
C ASN A 119 -25.77 9.63 7.44
N ASP A 120 -26.52 10.63 7.87
CA ASP A 120 -26.59 11.15 9.26
C ASP A 120 -27.19 10.15 10.27
N LYS A 121 -27.92 9.15 9.77
CA LYS A 121 -28.49 8.06 10.61
C LYS A 121 -27.47 6.99 10.99
N LYS A 122 -26.24 7.06 10.48
CA LYS A 122 -25.17 6.09 10.74
C LYS A 122 -23.92 6.82 11.28
N PRO A 123 -23.10 6.13 12.09
CA PRO A 123 -21.82 6.67 12.50
C PRO A 123 -20.96 7.03 11.30
N ARG A 124 -20.27 8.18 11.38
CA ARG A 124 -19.29 8.58 10.38
C ARG A 124 -18.15 7.57 10.31
N LEU A 125 -17.71 7.25 9.10
CA LEU A 125 -16.58 6.37 8.82
C LEU A 125 -15.80 6.95 7.66
N GLU A 126 -14.68 7.58 7.96
CA GLU A 126 -13.83 8.24 6.98
C GLU A 126 -12.85 7.25 6.34
N PRO A 127 -12.41 7.50 5.09
CA PRO A 127 -11.26 6.82 4.52
C PRO A 127 -10.02 7.01 5.41
N ASN A 128 -9.22 5.96 5.56
CA ASN A 128 -7.99 6.02 6.34
C ASN A 128 -6.77 5.58 5.54
N PHE A 129 -5.60 6.11 5.88
CA PHE A 129 -4.36 5.88 5.14
C PHE A 129 -3.74 4.49 5.32
N SER A 130 -4.29 3.66 6.18
CA SER A 130 -3.84 2.27 6.37
C SER A 130 -4.53 1.29 5.43
N PHE A 131 -5.66 1.70 4.83
CA PHE A 131 -6.48 0.83 3.99
C PHE A 131 -5.67 0.21 2.85
N ASP A 132 -4.96 1.04 2.10
CA ASP A 132 -4.32 0.63 0.85
C ASP A 132 -3.21 -0.40 1.06
N LEU A 133 -2.38 -0.25 2.10
CA LEU A 133 -1.33 -1.24 2.39
C LEU A 133 -1.92 -2.56 2.88
N CYS A 134 -2.98 -2.55 3.68
CA CYS A 134 -3.67 -3.77 4.09
C CYS A 134 -4.30 -4.47 2.89
N ARG A 135 -4.98 -3.74 2.01
CA ARG A 135 -5.60 -4.32 0.81
C ARG A 135 -4.56 -4.90 -0.15
N LEU A 136 -3.43 -4.20 -0.33
CA LEU A 136 -2.30 -4.70 -1.11
C LEU A 136 -1.73 -5.98 -0.49
N ALA A 137 -1.47 -5.98 0.81
CA ALA A 137 -0.96 -7.16 1.50
C ALA A 137 -1.90 -8.36 1.37
N CYS A 138 -3.22 -8.13 1.46
CA CYS A 138 -4.22 -9.17 1.21
C CYS A 138 -4.12 -9.79 -0.19
N SER A 139 -3.72 -9.01 -1.22
CA SER A 139 -3.54 -9.55 -2.56
C SER A 139 -2.18 -10.24 -2.78
N ILE A 140 -1.19 -9.96 -1.93
CA ILE A 140 0.13 -10.59 -2.00
C ILE A 140 0.19 -11.86 -1.14
N PHE A 141 -0.67 -11.97 -0.15
CA PHE A 141 -0.60 -12.98 0.92
C PHE A 141 -0.40 -14.40 0.40
N ASP A 142 -1.26 -14.86 -0.50
CA ASP A 142 -1.23 -16.23 -1.03
C ASP A 142 -0.03 -16.52 -1.96
N TYR A 143 0.70 -15.49 -2.40
CA TYR A 143 1.94 -15.64 -3.16
C TYR A 143 3.18 -15.87 -2.29
N VAL A 144 3.13 -15.48 -1.01
CA VAL A 144 4.30 -15.50 -0.11
C VAL A 144 4.12 -16.38 1.11
N VAL A 145 2.90 -16.83 1.40
CA VAL A 145 2.55 -17.66 2.54
C VAL A 145 2.10 -19.03 2.05
N ASP A 146 3.01 -20.00 2.11
CA ASP A 146 2.74 -21.37 1.65
C ASP A 146 1.96 -22.22 2.67
N ASP A 147 2.08 -21.90 3.97
CA ASP A 147 1.49 -22.68 5.06
C ASP A 147 1.00 -21.79 6.21
N PHE A 148 -0.23 -22.02 6.64
CA PHE A 148 -0.83 -21.33 7.79
C PHE A 148 -0.13 -21.62 9.12
N ASP A 149 0.54 -22.75 9.28
CA ASP A 149 1.30 -23.06 10.47
C ASP A 149 2.54 -22.14 10.62
N MET A 150 3.05 -21.59 9.53
CA MET A 150 4.05 -20.51 9.56
C MET A 150 3.54 -19.27 10.27
N ILE A 151 2.26 -18.92 10.09
CA ILE A 151 1.64 -17.73 10.69
C ILE A 151 1.42 -17.91 12.20
N LYS A 152 0.96 -19.08 12.63
CA LYS A 152 0.74 -19.41 14.05
C LYS A 152 2.03 -19.26 14.88
N ASN A 153 3.17 -19.50 14.26
CA ASN A 153 4.48 -19.47 14.90
C ASN A 153 5.21 -18.12 14.74
N LEU A 154 4.61 -17.09 14.14
CA LEU A 154 5.26 -15.79 13.91
C LEU A 154 5.75 -15.11 15.19
N THR A 155 5.12 -15.37 16.32
CA THR A 155 5.47 -14.83 17.64
C THR A 155 6.49 -15.69 18.42
N SER A 156 6.82 -16.89 17.90
CA SER A 156 7.80 -17.77 18.58
C SER A 156 9.23 -17.36 18.27
N SER A 157 10.12 -17.50 19.24
CA SER A 157 11.56 -17.22 19.09
C SER A 157 12.29 -18.12 18.06
N GLN A 158 11.65 -19.20 17.61
CA GLN A 158 12.16 -20.13 16.60
C GLN A 158 11.69 -19.83 15.19
N ASN A 159 11.08 -18.67 14.95
CA ASN A 159 10.45 -18.34 13.68
C ASN A 159 11.48 -18.07 12.59
N THR A 160 11.53 -18.93 11.59
CA THR A 160 12.39 -18.88 10.40
C THR A 160 11.77 -18.13 9.20
N CYS A 161 10.58 -17.53 9.35
CA CYS A 161 9.91 -16.81 8.27
C CYS A 161 10.75 -15.65 7.74
N SER A 162 10.73 -15.46 6.42
CA SER A 162 11.41 -14.34 5.79
C SER A 162 10.88 -12.99 6.29
N PRO A 163 11.68 -11.92 6.26
CA PRO A 163 11.21 -10.58 6.59
C PRO A 163 10.00 -10.13 5.74
N LEU A 164 9.93 -10.56 4.49
CA LEU A 164 8.81 -10.29 3.59
C LEU A 164 7.51 -10.93 4.10
N VAL A 165 7.53 -12.21 4.41
CA VAL A 165 6.35 -12.93 4.94
C VAL A 165 5.85 -12.25 6.22
N LYS A 166 6.77 -11.91 7.15
CA LYS A 166 6.40 -11.19 8.38
C LYS A 166 5.72 -9.87 8.10
N LEU A 167 6.24 -9.09 7.17
CA LEU A 167 5.69 -7.79 6.79
C LEU A 167 4.28 -7.94 6.20
N ILE A 168 4.10 -8.85 5.24
CA ILE A 168 2.80 -9.06 4.58
C ILE A 168 1.75 -9.56 5.55
N VAL A 169 2.10 -10.54 6.39
CA VAL A 169 1.17 -11.03 7.44
C VAL A 169 0.79 -9.91 8.41
N GLU A 170 1.77 -9.08 8.83
CA GLU A 170 1.50 -7.97 9.73
C GLU A 170 0.58 -6.91 9.11
N TRP A 171 0.76 -6.58 7.82
CA TRP A 171 -0.14 -5.66 7.13
C TRP A 171 -1.56 -6.21 6.96
N CYS A 172 -1.73 -7.54 7.00
CA CYS A 172 -3.04 -8.20 6.98
C CYS A 172 -3.72 -8.28 8.36
N ILE A 173 -3.12 -7.71 9.42
CA ILE A 173 -3.67 -7.76 10.77
C ILE A 173 -4.38 -6.46 11.11
N ASP A 174 -5.57 -6.56 11.73
CA ASP A 174 -6.33 -5.42 12.22
C ASP A 174 -5.74 -4.83 13.52
N ASP A 175 -6.36 -3.77 14.03
CA ASP A 175 -5.92 -3.08 15.26
C ASP A 175 -5.94 -3.97 16.51
N ASN A 176 -6.68 -5.09 16.48
CA ASN A 176 -6.82 -6.07 17.55
C ASN A 176 -5.92 -7.30 17.37
N GLY A 177 -5.09 -7.34 16.33
CA GLY A 177 -4.22 -8.47 16.04
C GLY A 177 -4.89 -9.62 15.28
N ILE A 178 -6.04 -9.36 14.64
CA ILE A 178 -6.82 -10.38 13.91
C ILE A 178 -6.47 -10.32 12.43
N ASN A 179 -6.13 -11.47 11.83
CA ASN A 179 -5.89 -11.56 10.40
C ASN A 179 -7.18 -11.29 9.60
N MET A 180 -7.09 -10.41 8.61
CA MET A 180 -8.24 -9.96 7.81
C MET A 180 -8.69 -10.99 6.78
N LEU A 181 -7.79 -11.84 6.27
CA LEU A 181 -8.12 -12.83 5.24
C LEU A 181 -8.70 -14.11 5.82
N TYR A 182 -8.02 -14.68 6.81
CA TYR A 182 -8.29 -16.04 7.26
C TYR A 182 -8.54 -16.13 8.75
N LYS A 183 -9.36 -17.10 9.12
CA LYS A 183 -9.54 -17.55 10.51
C LYS A 183 -8.40 -18.51 10.88
N ASN A 184 -8.25 -18.82 12.17
CA ASN A 184 -7.22 -19.74 12.67
C ASN A 184 -7.30 -21.17 12.09
N ASN A 185 -8.45 -21.54 11.53
CA ASN A 185 -8.68 -22.83 10.87
C ASN A 185 -8.48 -22.79 9.34
N GLY A 186 -7.93 -21.70 8.80
CA GLY A 186 -7.67 -21.53 7.36
C GLY A 186 -8.90 -21.15 6.53
N VAL A 187 -10.09 -21.04 7.15
CA VAL A 187 -11.30 -20.61 6.42
C VAL A 187 -11.25 -19.09 6.21
N GLU A 188 -11.63 -18.65 5.01
CA GLU A 188 -11.77 -17.23 4.68
C GLU A 188 -12.65 -16.52 5.71
N ARG A 189 -12.17 -15.34 6.18
CA ARG A 189 -12.87 -14.62 7.25
C ARG A 189 -13.95 -13.70 6.70
N TYR A 190 -13.65 -12.99 5.63
CA TYR A 190 -14.54 -11.97 5.07
C TYR A 190 -14.63 -12.14 3.55
N PRO A 191 -15.56 -12.97 3.05
CA PRO A 191 -15.69 -13.19 1.61
C PRO A 191 -16.14 -11.92 0.87
N ASP A 192 -15.75 -11.83 -0.37
CA ASP A 192 -16.14 -10.79 -1.33
C ASP A 192 -15.88 -9.38 -0.82
N PHE A 193 -16.77 -8.47 -1.12
CA PHE A 193 -16.67 -7.05 -0.73
C PHE A 193 -16.72 -6.82 0.78
N LYS A 194 -17.07 -7.85 1.58
CA LYS A 194 -17.04 -7.75 3.04
C LYS A 194 -15.63 -7.47 3.56
N LEU A 195 -14.58 -8.00 2.91
CA LEU A 195 -13.19 -7.72 3.26
C LEU A 195 -12.90 -6.21 3.25
N TYR A 196 -13.30 -5.50 2.20
CA TYR A 196 -13.11 -4.05 2.07
C TYR A 196 -13.78 -3.28 3.21
N LYS A 197 -15.03 -3.63 3.53
CA LYS A 197 -15.77 -3.01 4.64
C LYS A 197 -15.09 -3.23 6.00
N MET A 198 -14.50 -4.41 6.20
CA MET A 198 -13.85 -4.74 7.47
C MET A 198 -12.47 -4.09 7.58
N ILE A 199 -11.68 -4.02 6.50
CA ILE A 199 -10.43 -3.25 6.47
C ILE A 199 -10.71 -1.79 6.82
N ALA A 200 -11.69 -1.17 6.17
CA ALA A 200 -12.06 0.23 6.43
C ALA A 200 -12.41 0.51 7.91
N ARG A 201 -12.95 -0.47 8.63
CA ARG A 201 -13.41 -0.34 10.02
C ARG A 201 -12.39 -0.67 11.08
N TYR A 202 -11.44 -1.56 10.77
CA TYR A 202 -10.62 -2.18 11.82
C TYR A 202 -9.11 -2.07 11.59
N VAL A 203 -8.66 -1.50 10.46
CA VAL A 203 -7.23 -1.38 10.14
C VAL A 203 -6.82 0.08 10.07
N HIS A 204 -6.04 0.55 11.07
CA HIS A 204 -5.62 1.97 11.17
C HIS A 204 -4.12 2.14 11.47
N LYS A 205 -3.38 1.04 11.70
CA LYS A 205 -1.97 1.10 12.16
C LYS A 205 -0.92 0.96 11.05
N HIS A 206 -1.33 0.69 9.80
CA HIS A 206 -0.43 0.40 8.69
C HIS A 206 -0.32 1.57 7.71
N THR A 207 -0.13 2.79 8.21
CA THR A 207 0.01 3.96 7.32
C THR A 207 1.32 3.89 6.52
N PRO A 208 1.35 4.33 5.24
CA PRO A 208 2.57 4.30 4.44
C PRO A 208 3.76 5.01 5.09
N HIS A 209 3.55 6.17 5.73
CA HIS A 209 4.63 6.90 6.34
C HIS A 209 5.23 6.19 7.58
N SER A 210 4.43 5.43 8.34
CA SER A 210 4.93 4.69 9.51
C SER A 210 5.83 3.52 9.11
N GLN A 211 5.68 3.01 7.88
CA GLN A 211 6.51 1.92 7.38
C GLN A 211 7.98 2.32 7.18
N LEU A 212 8.25 3.61 6.95
CA LEU A 212 9.62 4.10 6.75
C LEU A 212 10.51 3.97 8.00
N GLU A 213 9.93 3.75 9.17
CA GLU A 213 10.66 3.53 10.43
C GLU A 213 11.13 2.07 10.60
N ARG A 214 10.59 1.15 9.79
CA ARG A 214 10.99 -0.26 9.81
C ARG A 214 12.38 -0.44 9.22
N LYS A 215 13.14 -1.40 9.76
CA LYS A 215 14.51 -1.70 9.29
C LYS A 215 14.56 -2.08 7.81
N GLU A 216 13.51 -2.74 7.30
CA GLU A 216 13.36 -3.18 5.92
C GLU A 216 13.33 -1.99 4.93
N PHE A 217 12.80 -0.85 5.34
CA PHE A 217 12.72 0.38 4.53
C PHE A 217 13.74 1.43 4.97
N ASN A 218 14.06 1.49 6.25
CA ASN A 218 15.06 2.42 6.78
C ASN A 218 16.47 2.14 6.22
N LYS A 219 16.74 0.89 5.76
CA LYS A 219 17.98 0.54 5.06
C LYS A 219 18.25 1.38 3.80
N TYR A 220 17.23 1.97 3.19
CA TYR A 220 17.36 2.86 2.03
C TYR A 220 17.73 4.30 2.38
N LEU A 221 17.73 4.65 3.67
CA LEU A 221 18.10 6.00 4.12
C LEU A 221 19.58 6.27 3.81
N VAL A 222 19.86 7.43 3.24
CA VAL A 222 21.21 7.87 2.92
C VAL A 222 21.47 9.29 3.43
N THR A 223 22.75 9.62 3.63
CA THR A 223 23.16 10.98 3.90
C THR A 223 23.17 11.78 2.59
N ASN A 224 22.85 13.08 2.66
CA ASN A 224 22.84 13.96 1.47
C ASN A 224 24.17 13.98 0.71
N LYS A 225 25.30 13.73 1.39
CA LYS A 225 26.63 13.64 0.76
C LYS A 225 26.79 12.43 -0.18
N ALA A 226 25.94 11.42 -0.05
CA ALA A 226 25.97 10.20 -0.86
C ALA A 226 25.16 10.32 -2.17
N ILE A 227 24.54 11.46 -2.44
CA ILE A 227 23.71 11.69 -3.63
C ILE A 227 24.58 12.35 -4.69
N PRO A 228 24.71 11.76 -5.91
CA PRO A 228 25.41 12.42 -7.03
C PRO A 228 24.71 13.72 -7.42
N LYS A 229 25.49 14.75 -7.79
CA LYS A 229 24.97 16.10 -8.06
C LYS A 229 23.95 16.20 -9.21
N ASN A 230 23.91 15.22 -10.11
CA ASN A 230 23.06 15.21 -11.31
C ASN A 230 21.87 14.23 -11.21
N GLU A 231 21.60 13.66 -10.04
CA GLU A 231 20.46 12.75 -9.87
C GLU A 231 19.16 13.52 -9.67
N PHE A 232 18.10 13.03 -10.31
CA PHE A 232 16.76 13.55 -10.10
C PHE A 232 16.19 13.01 -8.79
N ILE A 233 15.84 13.91 -7.89
CA ILE A 233 15.26 13.60 -6.59
C ILE A 233 13.78 13.94 -6.61
N ILE A 234 12.93 12.99 -6.27
CA ILE A 234 11.51 13.24 -6.02
C ILE A 234 11.38 13.82 -4.61
N ASN A 235 11.32 15.15 -4.53
CA ASN A 235 11.21 15.84 -3.24
C ASN A 235 9.75 15.93 -2.80
N ILE A 236 9.33 14.95 -1.98
CA ILE A 236 7.95 14.88 -1.48
C ILE A 236 7.64 16.06 -0.55
N ASP A 237 8.66 16.61 0.16
CA ASP A 237 8.46 17.75 1.04
C ASP A 237 8.06 19.02 0.28
N GLU A 238 8.44 19.14 -1.00
CA GLU A 238 8.11 20.28 -1.87
C GLU A 238 6.88 20.07 -2.74
N LEU A 239 6.27 18.86 -2.74
CA LEU A 239 5.04 18.63 -3.47
C LEU A 239 3.93 19.55 -2.94
N PRO A 240 3.11 20.15 -3.82
CA PRO A 240 1.98 21.00 -3.43
C PRO A 240 0.94 20.21 -2.63
N VAL A 241 0.18 20.92 -1.79
CA VAL A 241 -0.97 20.38 -1.05
C VAL A 241 -2.23 21.01 -1.65
N TYR A 242 -3.17 20.21 -2.10
CA TYR A 242 -4.39 20.64 -2.77
C TYR A 242 -5.67 20.42 -1.92
N THR A 243 -5.52 19.98 -0.67
CA THR A 243 -6.64 19.68 0.26
C THR A 243 -7.24 20.92 0.89
#